data_01a4fd3fcaad300fa25106c128477831
#
_entry.id   01a4fd3fcaad300fa25106c128477831
#
_cell.length_a   1.000
_cell.length_b   1.000
_cell.length_c   1.000
_cell.angle_alpha   90.00
_cell.angle_beta   90.00
_cell.angle_gamma   90.00
#
_symmetry.space_group_name_H-M   'P 1'
#
loop_
_entity.id
_entity.type
_entity.pdbx_description
1 polymer ?
#
loop_
_entity_poly.entity_id
_entity_poly.type
_entity_poly.pdbx_seq_one_letter_code
_entity_poly.pdbx_strand_id
1 'polypeptide(L)'
;MTGEVSALRRCPIDVFRYLDYRSFLADFYAAKKRRGFSYRAFSRSARLGAPNYLKLVITGKRNLTAQMAERFASSCGLRGDAAAYFQNLVEFNQATTAAERNASYRQLSRFRRYRDAHKLERAHAAYHSTWYLPAIRELCASPSFREDPAWLASVLRPPIKTSEAKHALELLLELGLLVRTADGRLQQNEPVVTTGPETRHMNIRNYHTEMLRRAIDAIEVVPAKERDISSLTLCLGPEGLARFKQRIAEFQQELIDLAEHEAERSQAVQVNFQLFPLSNVIGPKEKRDA
;
A
#
# COMPACT_ATOMS: atom_id res chain seq x y z
N MET A 1 24.01 40.56 -7.59
CA MET A 1 24.05 39.52 -6.53
C MET A 1 22.71 39.14 -5.93
N THR A 2 21.57 39.41 -6.61
CA THR A 2 20.20 39.15 -6.10
C THR A 2 19.51 37.93 -6.70
N GLY A 3 20.09 37.30 -7.73
CA GLY A 3 19.51 36.13 -8.42
C GLY A 3 19.80 34.76 -7.80
N GLU A 4 20.95 34.58 -7.14
CA GLU A 4 21.38 33.29 -6.57
C GLU A 4 20.66 32.91 -5.24
N VAL A 5 20.24 33.91 -4.47
CA VAL A 5 19.55 33.69 -3.17
C VAL A 5 18.11 33.16 -3.39
N SER A 6 17.48 33.43 -4.54
CA SER A 6 16.12 32.98 -4.86
C SER A 6 16.06 31.49 -5.26
N ALA A 7 17.09 30.97 -5.92
CA ALA A 7 17.15 29.57 -6.37
C ALA A 7 17.34 28.56 -5.22
N LEU A 8 17.84 28.99 -4.06
CA LEU A 8 18.01 28.19 -2.84
C LEU A 8 16.71 27.99 -2.05
N ARG A 9 15.64 28.74 -2.37
CA ARG A 9 14.39 28.76 -1.60
C ARG A 9 13.34 27.73 -2.02
N ARG A 10 13.47 27.07 -3.17
CA ARG A 10 12.46 26.11 -3.65
C ARG A 10 12.92 24.67 -3.40
N CYS A 11 11.98 23.82 -2.96
CA CYS A 11 12.25 22.40 -2.81
C CYS A 11 12.63 21.78 -4.18
N PRO A 12 13.73 21.03 -4.29
CA PRO A 12 14.19 20.48 -5.57
C PRO A 12 13.39 19.26 -6.03
N ILE A 13 12.57 18.68 -5.15
CA ILE A 13 11.78 17.47 -5.41
C ILE A 13 10.32 17.72 -5.03
N ASP A 14 9.42 16.96 -5.64
CA ASP A 14 8.00 17.09 -5.41
C ASP A 14 7.56 16.20 -4.25
N VAL A 15 7.17 16.80 -3.10
CA VAL A 15 6.73 16.07 -1.91
C VAL A 15 5.50 15.22 -2.13
N PHE A 16 4.62 15.57 -3.09
CA PHE A 16 3.41 14.84 -3.39
C PHE A 16 3.63 13.45 -4.00
N ARG A 17 4.87 13.15 -4.42
CA ARG A 17 5.27 11.81 -4.91
C ARG A 17 5.62 10.82 -3.79
N TYR A 18 5.59 11.23 -2.54
CA TYR A 18 6.04 10.43 -1.40
C TYR A 18 4.88 10.08 -0.48
N LEU A 19 4.85 8.84 -0.03
CA LEU A 19 3.98 8.33 1.05
C LEU A 19 4.77 8.07 2.34
N ASP A 20 6.08 8.31 2.32
CA ASP A 20 6.95 8.24 3.49
C ASP A 20 7.78 9.53 3.59
N TYR A 21 7.57 10.29 4.68
CA TYR A 21 8.28 11.54 4.88
C TYR A 21 9.79 11.36 5.09
N ARG A 22 10.23 10.20 5.58
CA ARG A 22 11.66 9.91 5.77
C ARG A 22 12.35 9.69 4.44
N SER A 23 11.73 8.98 3.53
CA SER A 23 12.18 8.80 2.15
C SER A 23 12.26 10.15 1.42
N PHE A 24 11.22 11.00 1.55
CA PHE A 24 11.25 12.36 1.03
C PHE A 24 12.45 13.15 1.59
N LEU A 25 12.69 13.12 2.91
CA LEU A 25 13.79 13.85 3.53
C LEU A 25 15.17 13.31 3.11
N ALA A 26 15.29 11.99 2.88
CA ALA A 26 16.51 11.37 2.38
C ALA A 26 16.84 11.86 0.96
N ASP A 27 15.86 11.85 0.06
CA ASP A 27 16.01 12.29 -1.33
C ASP A 27 16.23 13.80 -1.41
N PHE A 28 15.51 14.57 -0.59
CA PHE A 28 15.76 16.01 -0.45
C PHE A 28 17.21 16.29 -0.05
N TYR A 29 17.71 15.58 0.97
CA TYR A 29 19.08 15.72 1.41
C TYR A 29 20.07 15.32 0.32
N ALA A 30 19.85 14.20 -0.37
CA ALA A 30 20.69 13.73 -1.47
C ALA A 30 20.74 14.75 -2.63
N ALA A 31 19.60 15.33 -3.01
CA ALA A 31 19.52 16.35 -4.06
C ALA A 31 20.24 17.64 -3.69
N LYS A 32 20.17 18.07 -2.42
CA LYS A 32 20.86 19.27 -1.91
C LYS A 32 22.35 19.04 -1.63
N LYS A 33 22.74 17.84 -1.19
CA LYS A 33 24.13 17.47 -0.90
C LYS A 33 25.04 17.68 -2.12
N ARG A 34 24.57 17.38 -3.31
CA ARG A 34 25.28 17.62 -4.58
C ARG A 34 25.65 19.09 -4.80
N ARG A 35 25.04 20.02 -4.05
CA ARG A 35 25.28 21.48 -4.10
C ARG A 35 25.92 22.00 -2.82
N GLY A 36 26.65 21.15 -2.08
CA GLY A 36 27.37 21.54 -0.86
C GLY A 36 26.53 21.68 0.41
N PHE A 37 25.28 21.19 0.39
CA PHE A 37 24.39 21.22 1.57
C PHE A 37 24.77 20.14 2.59
N SER A 38 24.75 20.48 3.88
CA SER A 38 25.13 19.59 4.98
C SER A 38 24.02 19.46 6.03
N TYR A 39 24.09 18.41 6.86
CA TYR A 39 23.19 18.26 8.02
C TYR A 39 23.25 19.47 8.96
N ARG A 40 24.44 20.06 9.16
CA ARG A 40 24.61 21.29 9.95
C ARG A 40 23.88 22.49 9.31
N ALA A 41 23.93 22.61 7.99
CA ALA A 41 23.25 23.69 7.27
C ALA A 41 21.71 23.53 7.39
N PHE A 42 21.20 22.31 7.29
CA PHE A 42 19.77 22.04 7.53
C PHE A 42 19.37 22.38 8.97
N SER A 43 20.14 21.92 9.96
CA SER A 43 19.83 22.16 11.38
C SER A 43 19.80 23.66 11.71
N ARG A 44 20.70 24.45 11.14
CA ARG A 44 20.67 25.93 11.28
C ARG A 44 19.40 26.51 10.67
N SER A 45 19.03 26.08 9.45
CA SER A 45 17.83 26.55 8.76
C SER A 45 16.55 26.19 9.55
N ALA A 46 16.49 25.00 10.12
CA ALA A 46 15.35 24.51 10.91
C ALA A 46 15.39 24.97 12.38
N ARG A 47 16.39 25.77 12.77
CA ARG A 47 16.59 26.23 14.15
C ARG A 47 16.66 25.07 15.16
N LEU A 48 17.45 24.04 14.84
CA LEU A 48 17.63 22.85 15.68
C LEU A 48 18.91 22.94 16.47
N GLY A 49 18.86 22.51 17.74
CA GLY A 49 20.03 22.48 18.62
C GLY A 49 21.07 21.43 18.25
N ALA A 50 20.63 20.30 17.66
CA ALA A 50 21.52 19.19 17.29
C ALA A 50 21.83 19.18 15.79
N PRO A 51 23.13 19.17 15.38
CA PRO A 51 23.52 19.26 13.97
C PRO A 51 23.17 18.01 13.14
N ASN A 52 22.93 16.87 13.77
CA ASN A 52 22.61 15.60 13.12
C ASN A 52 21.13 15.21 13.20
N TYR A 53 20.25 16.13 13.65
CA TYR A 53 18.84 15.83 13.88
C TYR A 53 18.15 15.28 12.62
N LEU A 54 18.38 15.90 11.45
CA LEU A 54 17.84 15.40 10.17
C LEU A 54 18.25 13.94 9.91
N LYS A 55 19.52 13.58 10.17
CA LYS A 55 20.02 12.21 10.00
C LYS A 55 19.26 11.23 10.92
N LEU A 56 19.04 11.62 12.18
CA LEU A 56 18.28 10.78 13.14
C LEU A 56 16.82 10.59 12.72
N VAL A 57 16.21 11.60 12.11
CA VAL A 57 14.85 11.48 11.57
C VAL A 57 14.83 10.57 10.35
N ILE A 58 15.71 10.74 9.38
CA ILE A 58 15.81 9.91 8.18
C ILE A 58 16.01 8.43 8.56
N THR A 59 16.88 8.15 9.53
CA THR A 59 17.21 6.78 9.97
C THR A 59 16.17 6.17 10.93
N GLY A 60 15.05 6.83 11.18
CA GLY A 60 13.98 6.31 12.06
C GLY A 60 14.26 6.41 13.58
N LYS A 61 15.43 6.94 13.96
CA LYS A 61 15.82 7.07 15.38
C LYS A 61 15.11 8.20 16.13
N ARG A 62 14.44 9.09 15.40
CA ARG A 62 13.63 10.19 15.95
C ARG A 62 12.37 10.40 15.13
N ASN A 63 11.28 10.71 15.83
CA ASN A 63 10.02 11.17 15.27
C ASN A 63 9.97 12.71 15.23
N LEU A 64 9.06 13.27 14.44
CA LEU A 64 8.78 14.71 14.39
C LEU A 64 7.52 15.02 15.18
N THR A 65 7.59 16.03 16.07
CA THR A 65 6.39 16.67 16.61
C THR A 65 5.74 17.55 15.53
N ALA A 66 4.48 17.96 15.71
CA ALA A 66 3.79 18.88 14.78
C ALA A 66 4.62 20.16 14.53
N GLN A 67 5.14 20.79 15.59
CA GLN A 67 5.98 21.98 15.48
C GLN A 67 7.28 21.72 14.70
N MET A 68 7.88 20.53 14.90
CA MET A 68 9.08 20.13 14.16
C MET A 68 8.78 19.86 12.69
N ALA A 69 7.63 19.24 12.38
CA ALA A 69 7.19 19.02 11.01
C ALA A 69 7.04 20.36 10.25
N GLU A 70 6.49 21.39 10.88
CA GLU A 70 6.38 22.74 10.31
C GLU A 70 7.77 23.35 10.01
N ARG A 71 8.70 23.27 10.98
CA ARG A 71 10.07 23.76 10.79
C ARG A 71 10.80 23.01 9.67
N PHE A 72 10.61 21.70 9.58
CA PHE A 72 11.17 20.86 8.52
C PHE A 72 10.57 21.23 7.15
N ALA A 73 9.25 21.37 7.04
CA ALA A 73 8.59 21.81 5.83
C ALA A 73 9.16 23.15 5.32
N SER A 74 9.28 24.15 6.21
CA SER A 74 9.84 25.45 5.90
C SER A 74 11.30 25.35 5.45
N SER A 75 12.13 24.54 6.15
CA SER A 75 13.54 24.35 5.82
C SER A 75 13.78 23.56 4.53
N CYS A 76 12.84 22.71 4.15
CA CYS A 76 12.81 22.06 2.84
C CYS A 76 12.34 23.00 1.72
N GLY A 77 11.88 24.22 2.03
CA GLY A 77 11.34 25.18 1.06
C GLY A 77 9.92 24.83 0.61
N LEU A 78 9.19 24.02 1.39
CA LEU A 78 7.77 23.71 1.16
C LEU A 78 6.91 24.87 1.64
N ARG A 79 5.83 25.19 0.88
CA ARG A 79 4.89 26.27 1.20
C ARG A 79 3.47 25.87 0.77
N GLY A 80 2.44 26.47 1.37
CA GLY A 80 1.04 26.23 1.03
C GLY A 80 0.71 24.74 1.12
N ASP A 81 0.05 24.21 0.09
CA ASP A 81 -0.37 22.81 0.02
C ASP A 81 0.78 21.81 0.22
N ALA A 82 1.98 22.12 -0.26
CA ALA A 82 3.14 21.24 -0.09
C ALA A 82 3.59 21.13 1.37
N ALA A 83 3.53 22.23 2.14
CA ALA A 83 3.82 22.23 3.57
C ALA A 83 2.73 21.48 4.35
N ALA A 84 1.46 21.75 4.05
CA ALA A 84 0.33 21.04 4.66
C ALA A 84 0.36 19.54 4.34
N TYR A 85 0.68 19.17 3.09
CA TYR A 85 0.85 17.78 2.70
C TYR A 85 1.95 17.08 3.52
N PHE A 86 3.12 17.72 3.68
CA PHE A 86 4.22 17.16 4.45
C PHE A 86 3.85 16.95 5.93
N GLN A 87 3.11 17.86 6.55
CA GLN A 87 2.63 17.72 7.93
C GLN A 87 1.68 16.51 8.06
N ASN A 88 0.68 16.40 7.17
CA ASN A 88 -0.22 15.25 7.13
C ASN A 88 0.53 13.93 6.85
N LEU A 89 1.60 13.99 6.03
CA LEU A 89 2.45 12.82 5.74
C LEU A 89 3.22 12.35 6.98
N VAL A 90 3.68 13.28 7.83
CA VAL A 90 4.31 12.95 9.12
C VAL A 90 3.29 12.30 10.06
N GLU A 91 2.09 12.84 10.18
CA GLU A 91 1.00 12.28 10.98
C GLU A 91 0.63 10.88 10.50
N PHE A 92 0.48 10.70 9.19
CA PHE A 92 0.17 9.41 8.57
C PHE A 92 1.22 8.35 8.90
N ASN A 93 2.50 8.67 8.77
CA ASN A 93 3.57 7.71 9.02
C ASN A 93 3.83 7.45 10.51
N GLN A 94 3.44 8.34 11.39
CA GLN A 94 3.60 8.21 12.84
C GLN A 94 2.34 7.73 13.56
N ALA A 95 1.23 7.54 12.84
CA ALA A 95 -0.01 7.01 13.38
C ALA A 95 0.20 5.61 13.99
N THR A 96 -0.25 5.44 15.22
CA THR A 96 -0.10 4.19 15.98
C THR A 96 -1.29 3.26 15.78
N THR A 97 -2.47 3.80 15.56
CA THR A 97 -3.71 3.05 15.33
C THR A 97 -4.14 3.06 13.86
N ALA A 98 -4.92 2.07 13.46
CA ALA A 98 -5.52 2.03 12.13
C ALA A 98 -6.49 3.21 11.91
N ALA A 99 -7.24 3.63 12.94
CA ALA A 99 -8.17 4.75 12.88
C ALA A 99 -7.45 6.07 12.60
N GLU A 100 -6.38 6.37 13.33
CA GLU A 100 -5.54 7.56 13.10
C GLU A 100 -4.94 7.56 11.70
N ARG A 101 -4.38 6.42 11.28
CA ARG A 101 -3.78 6.27 9.95
C ARG A 101 -4.80 6.48 8.84
N ASN A 102 -6.00 5.92 9.00
CA ASN A 102 -7.11 6.11 8.08
C ASN A 102 -7.55 7.58 7.99
N ALA A 103 -7.59 8.28 9.12
CA ALA A 103 -7.94 9.70 9.16
C ALA A 103 -6.90 10.55 8.43
N SER A 104 -5.61 10.36 8.73
CA SER A 104 -4.50 11.08 8.08
C SER A 104 -4.43 10.78 6.57
N TYR A 105 -4.66 9.53 6.15
CA TYR A 105 -4.70 9.19 4.73
C TYR A 105 -5.84 9.91 3.97
N ARG A 106 -7.02 10.04 4.58
CA ARG A 106 -8.11 10.83 3.98
C ARG A 106 -7.71 12.29 3.76
N GLN A 107 -6.92 12.88 4.67
CA GLN A 107 -6.40 14.23 4.49
C GLN A 107 -5.40 14.31 3.34
N LEU A 108 -4.44 13.37 3.24
CA LEU A 108 -3.49 13.29 2.12
C LEU A 108 -4.21 13.17 0.77
N SER A 109 -5.30 12.38 0.71
CA SER A 109 -6.08 12.15 -0.51
C SER A 109 -6.87 13.38 -0.99
N ARG A 110 -7.02 14.43 -0.18
CA ARG A 110 -7.67 15.69 -0.59
C ARG A 110 -6.80 16.55 -1.51
N PHE A 111 -5.49 16.42 -1.45
CA PHE A 111 -4.58 17.20 -2.29
C PHE A 111 -4.65 16.73 -3.76
N ARG A 112 -5.02 17.65 -4.67
CA ARG A 112 -5.12 17.35 -6.11
C ARG A 112 -3.80 16.82 -6.67
N ARG A 113 -2.68 17.48 -6.36
CA ARG A 113 -1.35 17.08 -6.82
C ARG A 113 -0.95 15.69 -6.35
N TYR A 114 -1.36 15.28 -5.14
CA TYR A 114 -1.18 13.91 -4.68
C TYR A 114 -2.01 12.94 -5.53
N ARG A 115 -3.29 13.27 -5.78
CA ARG A 115 -4.16 12.43 -6.62
C ARG A 115 -3.62 12.23 -8.02
N ASP A 116 -3.09 13.31 -8.62
CA ASP A 116 -2.52 13.27 -9.97
C ASP A 116 -1.22 12.45 -10.01
N ALA A 117 -0.33 12.61 -8.99
CA ALA A 117 0.93 11.89 -8.89
C ALA A 117 0.76 10.38 -8.65
N HIS A 118 -0.35 9.96 -8.01
CA HIS A 118 -0.62 8.57 -7.60
C HIS A 118 -1.87 7.98 -8.27
N LYS A 119 -2.21 8.41 -9.46
CA LYS A 119 -3.44 7.98 -10.15
C LYS A 119 -3.54 6.46 -10.28
N LEU A 120 -2.48 5.79 -10.74
CA LEU A 120 -2.44 4.34 -10.92
C LEU A 120 -2.50 3.61 -9.56
N GLU A 121 -1.70 4.05 -8.59
CA GLU A 121 -1.70 3.47 -7.23
C GLU A 121 -3.06 3.62 -6.54
N ARG A 122 -3.76 4.73 -6.82
CA ARG A 122 -5.12 4.95 -6.30
C ARG A 122 -6.14 4.04 -6.96
N ALA A 123 -6.02 3.75 -8.26
CA ALA A 123 -6.87 2.75 -8.93
C ALA A 123 -6.68 1.38 -8.28
N HIS A 124 -5.43 0.95 -8.07
CA HIS A 124 -5.11 -0.27 -7.32
C HIS A 124 -5.67 -0.26 -5.89
N ALA A 125 -5.55 0.87 -5.20
CA ALA A 125 -6.07 1.02 -3.84
C ALA A 125 -7.61 1.00 -3.81
N ALA A 126 -8.29 1.56 -4.81
CA ALA A 126 -9.73 1.51 -4.95
C ALA A 126 -10.21 0.09 -5.24
N TYR A 127 -9.52 -0.65 -6.11
CA TYR A 127 -9.78 -2.06 -6.39
C TYR A 127 -9.72 -2.94 -5.14
N HIS A 128 -8.78 -2.68 -4.24
CA HIS A 128 -8.65 -3.38 -2.96
C HIS A 128 -9.37 -2.67 -1.80
N SER A 129 -10.32 -1.77 -2.07
CA SER A 129 -11.06 -1.07 -1.02
C SER A 129 -12.10 -1.95 -0.32
N THR A 130 -12.60 -2.96 -1.04
CA THR A 130 -13.54 -3.97 -0.53
C THR A 130 -13.16 -5.36 -1.04
N TRP A 131 -13.56 -6.38 -0.31
CA TRP A 131 -13.23 -7.75 -0.66
C TRP A 131 -13.95 -8.25 -1.93
N TYR A 132 -15.12 -7.71 -2.20
CA TYR A 132 -15.98 -8.19 -3.30
C TYR A 132 -15.61 -7.60 -4.67
N LEU A 133 -14.85 -6.50 -4.74
CA LEU A 133 -14.40 -5.96 -6.03
C LEU A 133 -13.53 -6.95 -6.81
N PRO A 134 -12.47 -7.55 -6.23
CA PRO A 134 -11.73 -8.61 -6.90
C PRO A 134 -12.60 -9.83 -7.22
N ALA A 135 -13.46 -10.27 -6.30
CA ALA A 135 -14.32 -11.41 -6.52
C ALA A 135 -15.29 -11.21 -7.70
N ILE A 136 -15.94 -10.03 -7.80
CA ILE A 136 -16.85 -9.69 -8.92
C ILE A 136 -16.06 -9.64 -10.23
N ARG A 137 -14.86 -9.03 -10.23
CA ARG A 137 -14.02 -8.98 -11.42
C ARG A 137 -13.68 -10.39 -11.93
N GLU A 138 -13.29 -11.30 -11.04
CA GLU A 138 -12.95 -12.67 -11.42
C GLU A 138 -14.18 -13.47 -11.89
N LEU A 139 -15.36 -13.26 -11.29
CA LEU A 139 -16.61 -13.88 -11.76
C LEU A 139 -16.98 -13.47 -13.19
N CYS A 140 -16.60 -12.29 -13.66
CA CYS A 140 -16.85 -11.85 -15.04
C CYS A 140 -16.18 -12.74 -16.10
N ALA A 141 -15.16 -13.52 -15.75
CA ALA A 141 -14.54 -14.50 -16.64
C ALA A 141 -15.35 -15.80 -16.79
N SER A 142 -16.38 -16.00 -15.96
CA SER A 142 -17.24 -17.18 -16.04
C SER A 142 -18.20 -17.12 -17.24
N PRO A 143 -18.38 -18.21 -18.00
CA PRO A 143 -19.39 -18.27 -19.05
C PRO A 143 -20.84 -18.09 -18.51
N SER A 144 -21.04 -18.41 -17.23
CA SER A 144 -22.35 -18.28 -16.52
C SER A 144 -22.54 -16.92 -15.87
N PHE A 145 -21.63 -15.96 -16.08
CA PHE A 145 -21.75 -14.64 -15.50
C PHE A 145 -23.00 -13.90 -15.96
N ARG A 146 -23.63 -13.20 -15.02
CA ARG A 146 -24.79 -12.35 -15.29
C ARG A 146 -24.48 -10.93 -14.81
N GLU A 147 -24.64 -9.95 -15.69
CA GLU A 147 -24.55 -8.54 -15.33
C GLU A 147 -25.86 -8.09 -14.64
N ASP A 148 -26.15 -8.73 -13.53
CA ASP A 148 -27.31 -8.44 -12.67
C ASP A 148 -26.83 -8.21 -11.24
N PRO A 149 -26.95 -6.99 -10.71
CA PRO A 149 -26.54 -6.67 -9.34
C PRO A 149 -27.21 -7.52 -8.27
N ALA A 150 -28.47 -7.94 -8.47
CA ALA A 150 -29.18 -8.79 -7.51
C ALA A 150 -28.62 -10.23 -7.51
N TRP A 151 -28.35 -10.76 -8.70
CA TRP A 151 -27.70 -12.06 -8.86
C TRP A 151 -26.28 -12.03 -8.27
N LEU A 152 -25.46 -11.01 -8.62
CA LEU A 152 -24.10 -10.84 -8.06
C LEU A 152 -24.11 -10.78 -6.54
N ALA A 153 -25.04 -10.00 -5.97
CA ALA A 153 -25.17 -9.87 -4.53
C ALA A 153 -25.44 -11.22 -3.84
N SER A 154 -26.21 -12.11 -4.50
CA SER A 154 -26.61 -13.41 -3.96
C SER A 154 -25.57 -14.52 -4.10
N VAL A 155 -24.74 -14.49 -5.15
CA VAL A 155 -23.73 -15.55 -5.40
C VAL A 155 -22.44 -15.37 -4.62
N LEU A 156 -22.18 -14.16 -4.13
CA LEU A 156 -21.02 -13.89 -3.27
C LEU A 156 -21.18 -14.53 -1.88
N ARG A 157 -20.08 -14.94 -1.28
CA ARG A 157 -20.05 -15.53 0.07
C ARG A 157 -19.15 -14.69 1.00
N PRO A 158 -19.72 -14.00 2.00
CA PRO A 158 -21.16 -13.85 2.25
C PRO A 158 -21.84 -12.98 1.19
N PRO A 159 -23.18 -13.05 1.08
CA PRO A 159 -23.94 -12.15 0.21
C PRO A 159 -23.71 -10.68 0.59
N ILE A 160 -23.78 -9.79 -0.41
CA ILE A 160 -23.70 -8.34 -0.23
C ILE A 160 -25.03 -7.68 -0.60
N LYS A 161 -25.16 -6.37 -0.41
CA LYS A 161 -26.33 -5.62 -0.86
C LYS A 161 -26.33 -5.45 -2.38
N THR A 162 -27.49 -5.47 -3.00
CA THR A 162 -27.63 -5.18 -4.46
C THR A 162 -27.03 -3.83 -4.84
N SER A 163 -27.16 -2.81 -3.98
CA SER A 163 -26.56 -1.49 -4.19
C SER A 163 -25.02 -1.53 -4.17
N GLU A 164 -24.42 -2.38 -3.34
CA GLU A 164 -22.97 -2.58 -3.30
C GLU A 164 -22.48 -3.29 -4.56
N ALA A 165 -23.18 -4.32 -5.02
CA ALA A 165 -22.87 -5.01 -6.28
C ALA A 165 -22.97 -4.07 -7.49
N LYS A 166 -24.00 -3.22 -7.55
CA LYS A 166 -24.16 -2.20 -8.60
C LYS A 166 -22.99 -1.22 -8.60
N HIS A 167 -22.68 -0.64 -7.44
CA HIS A 167 -21.56 0.30 -7.30
C HIS A 167 -20.22 -0.36 -7.63
N ALA A 168 -20.04 -1.64 -7.29
CA ALA A 168 -18.84 -2.39 -7.63
C ALA A 168 -18.64 -2.53 -9.15
N LEU A 169 -19.69 -2.85 -9.90
CA LEU A 169 -19.61 -2.90 -11.37
C LEU A 169 -19.26 -1.55 -11.99
N GLU A 170 -19.92 -0.48 -11.51
CA GLU A 170 -19.66 0.89 -11.96
C GLU A 170 -18.20 1.28 -11.69
N LEU A 171 -17.69 1.00 -10.49
CA LEU A 171 -16.30 1.30 -10.11
C LEU A 171 -15.29 0.48 -10.91
N LEU A 172 -15.53 -0.81 -11.14
CA LEU A 172 -14.63 -1.65 -11.95
C LEU A 172 -14.54 -1.17 -13.40
N LEU A 173 -15.64 -0.68 -13.98
CA LEU A 173 -15.66 -0.04 -15.29
C LEU A 173 -14.93 1.31 -15.29
N GLU A 174 -15.16 2.16 -14.26
CA GLU A 174 -14.48 3.46 -14.11
C GLU A 174 -12.95 3.28 -13.98
N LEU A 175 -12.51 2.26 -13.24
CA LEU A 175 -11.10 1.93 -13.09
C LEU A 175 -10.48 1.30 -14.35
N GLY A 176 -11.28 0.93 -15.34
CA GLY A 176 -10.84 0.23 -16.55
C GLY A 176 -10.43 -1.23 -16.30
N LEU A 177 -10.80 -1.81 -15.16
CA LEU A 177 -10.53 -3.21 -14.81
C LEU A 177 -11.54 -4.18 -15.46
N LEU A 178 -12.71 -3.67 -15.80
CA LEU A 178 -13.67 -4.27 -16.70
C LEU A 178 -13.88 -3.36 -17.89
N VAL A 179 -14.12 -3.95 -19.06
CA VAL A 179 -14.44 -3.25 -20.30
C VAL A 179 -15.67 -3.89 -20.94
N ARG A 180 -16.36 -3.12 -21.78
CA ARG A 180 -17.43 -3.67 -22.64
C ARG A 180 -16.85 -4.08 -23.97
N THR A 181 -17.11 -5.31 -24.35
CA THR A 181 -16.82 -5.84 -25.69
C THR A 181 -17.78 -5.24 -26.72
N ALA A 182 -17.51 -5.45 -28.01
CA ALA A 182 -18.35 -4.94 -29.10
C ALA A 182 -19.79 -5.48 -29.07
N ASP A 183 -20.00 -6.67 -28.49
CA ASP A 183 -21.32 -7.30 -28.27
C ASP A 183 -21.97 -6.88 -26.94
N GLY A 184 -21.38 -5.91 -26.23
CA GLY A 184 -21.90 -5.30 -25.02
C GLY A 184 -21.63 -6.07 -23.73
N ARG A 185 -20.98 -7.22 -23.79
CA ARG A 185 -20.64 -8.02 -22.59
C ARG A 185 -19.52 -7.39 -21.78
N LEU A 186 -19.51 -7.65 -20.49
CA LEU A 186 -18.39 -7.30 -19.63
C LEU A 186 -17.26 -8.32 -19.77
N GLN A 187 -16.04 -7.81 -19.86
CA GLN A 187 -14.81 -8.59 -19.93
C GLN A 187 -13.74 -7.97 -19.06
N GLN A 188 -12.87 -8.79 -18.50
CA GLN A 188 -11.64 -8.34 -17.83
C GLN A 188 -10.71 -7.69 -18.85
N ASN A 189 -10.19 -6.50 -18.53
CA ASN A 189 -9.28 -5.75 -19.42
C ASN A 189 -7.82 -6.20 -19.31
N GLU A 190 -7.43 -6.68 -18.14
CA GLU A 190 -6.07 -7.13 -17.82
C GLU A 190 -6.12 -8.55 -17.26
N PRO A 191 -5.02 -9.33 -17.36
CA PRO A 191 -4.91 -10.59 -16.65
C PRO A 191 -5.01 -10.37 -15.12
N VAL A 192 -4.77 -11.40 -14.34
CA VAL A 192 -4.94 -11.38 -12.88
C VAL A 192 -4.29 -10.16 -12.22
N VAL A 193 -5.06 -9.42 -11.43
CA VAL A 193 -4.58 -8.28 -10.62
C VAL A 193 -4.24 -8.78 -9.23
N THR A 194 -2.97 -8.77 -8.87
CA THR A 194 -2.48 -9.12 -7.53
C THR A 194 -2.30 -7.88 -6.65
N THR A 195 -2.23 -8.06 -5.34
CA THR A 195 -1.84 -6.97 -4.43
C THR A 195 -0.39 -6.55 -4.63
N GLY A 196 0.39 -7.35 -5.38
CA GLY A 196 1.83 -7.19 -5.51
C GLY A 196 2.57 -7.46 -4.19
N PRO A 197 3.90 -7.15 -4.14
CA PRO A 197 4.66 -7.19 -2.90
C PRO A 197 4.01 -6.29 -1.86
N GLU A 198 4.17 -6.65 -0.58
CA GLU A 198 3.58 -5.89 0.53
C GLU A 198 3.84 -4.40 0.37
N THR A 199 2.78 -3.63 0.12
CA THR A 199 2.86 -2.20 -0.08
C THR A 199 2.48 -1.48 1.21
N ARG A 200 3.01 -0.26 1.41
CA ARG A 200 2.61 0.61 2.52
C ARG A 200 1.22 1.22 2.32
N HIS A 201 0.55 0.87 1.22
CA HIS A 201 -0.76 1.41 0.89
C HIS A 201 -1.81 0.89 1.87
N MET A 202 -2.54 1.80 2.49
CA MET A 202 -3.47 1.48 3.56
C MET A 202 -4.63 0.59 3.11
N ASN A 203 -5.17 0.83 1.91
CA ASN A 203 -6.28 0.03 1.40
C ASN A 203 -5.85 -1.43 1.18
N ILE A 204 -4.63 -1.69 0.72
CA ILE A 204 -4.09 -3.03 0.57
C ILE A 204 -3.91 -3.71 1.93
N ARG A 205 -3.45 -2.98 2.94
CA ARG A 205 -3.36 -3.51 4.31
C ARG A 205 -4.75 -3.83 4.89
N ASN A 206 -5.73 -2.95 4.66
CA ASN A 206 -7.11 -3.20 5.08
C ASN A 206 -7.71 -4.40 4.35
N TYR A 207 -7.42 -4.54 3.04
CA TYR A 207 -7.82 -5.69 2.25
C TYR A 207 -7.23 -7.00 2.80
N HIS A 208 -5.92 -7.05 3.08
CA HIS A 208 -5.31 -8.22 3.69
C HIS A 208 -5.94 -8.55 5.05
N THR A 209 -6.20 -7.54 5.89
CA THR A 209 -6.87 -7.74 7.18
C THR A 209 -8.27 -8.34 7.00
N GLU A 210 -9.03 -7.86 6.02
CA GLU A 210 -10.36 -8.37 5.70
C GLU A 210 -10.29 -9.80 5.16
N MET A 211 -9.35 -10.11 4.25
CA MET A 211 -9.17 -11.47 3.72
C MET A 211 -8.76 -12.47 4.80
N LEU A 212 -7.96 -12.05 5.77
CA LEU A 212 -7.61 -12.89 6.92
C LEU A 212 -8.82 -13.18 7.81
N ARG A 213 -9.69 -12.19 8.06
CA ARG A 213 -10.95 -12.40 8.79
C ARG A 213 -11.85 -13.40 8.05
N ARG A 214 -11.97 -13.25 6.72
CA ARG A 214 -12.74 -14.21 5.89
C ARG A 214 -12.15 -15.60 5.91
N ALA A 215 -10.84 -15.75 5.99
CA ALA A 215 -10.21 -17.05 6.15
C ALA A 215 -10.55 -17.69 7.52
N ILE A 216 -10.65 -16.88 8.59
CA ILE A 216 -11.12 -17.34 9.89
C ILE A 216 -12.58 -17.80 9.79
N ASP A 217 -13.46 -16.98 9.23
CA ASP A 217 -14.87 -17.33 9.05
C ASP A 217 -15.04 -18.59 8.19
N ALA A 218 -14.21 -18.77 7.17
CA ALA A 218 -14.25 -19.93 6.29
C ALA A 218 -13.97 -21.26 7.03
N ILE A 219 -13.23 -21.23 8.14
CA ILE A 219 -13.02 -22.42 8.98
C ILE A 219 -14.34 -22.96 9.50
N GLU A 220 -15.27 -22.09 9.84
CA GLU A 220 -16.56 -22.45 10.43
C GLU A 220 -17.65 -22.69 9.37
N VAL A 221 -17.71 -21.87 8.32
CA VAL A 221 -18.86 -21.84 7.41
C VAL A 221 -18.66 -22.55 6.08
N VAL A 222 -17.41 -22.81 5.65
CA VAL A 222 -17.13 -23.51 4.38
C VAL A 222 -16.83 -24.98 4.66
N PRO A 223 -17.50 -25.92 3.97
CA PRO A 223 -17.23 -27.35 4.15
C PRO A 223 -15.76 -27.70 3.88
N ALA A 224 -15.18 -28.62 4.64
CA ALA A 224 -13.76 -29.00 4.54
C ALA A 224 -13.33 -29.45 3.14
N LYS A 225 -14.25 -30.07 2.38
CA LYS A 225 -14.02 -30.49 0.98
C LYS A 225 -13.91 -29.32 -0.03
N GLU A 226 -14.35 -28.12 0.35
CA GLU A 226 -14.40 -26.92 -0.48
C GLU A 226 -13.30 -25.90 -0.08
N ARG A 227 -12.46 -26.23 0.93
CA ARG A 227 -11.38 -25.37 1.43
C ARG A 227 -10.10 -26.15 1.65
N ASP A 228 -8.98 -25.47 1.57
CA ASP A 228 -7.70 -25.94 2.08
C ASP A 228 -7.17 -24.92 3.09
N ILE A 229 -6.96 -25.32 4.34
CA ILE A 229 -6.37 -24.51 5.39
C ILE A 229 -5.28 -25.31 6.04
N SER A 230 -4.05 -24.92 5.74
CA SER A 230 -2.84 -25.57 6.20
C SER A 230 -1.83 -24.55 6.76
N SER A 231 -0.92 -25.01 7.60
CA SER A 231 0.11 -24.15 8.16
C SER A 231 1.42 -24.90 8.39
N LEU A 232 2.53 -24.17 8.31
CA LEU A 232 3.87 -24.67 8.62
C LEU A 232 4.52 -23.73 9.64
N THR A 233 5.14 -24.31 10.68
CA THR A 233 5.96 -23.56 11.62
C THR A 233 7.41 -24.03 11.48
N LEU A 234 8.30 -23.12 11.10
CA LEU A 234 9.68 -23.42 10.73
C LEU A 234 10.64 -22.46 11.42
N CYS A 235 11.86 -22.93 11.67
CA CYS A 235 12.96 -22.11 12.17
C CYS A 235 13.89 -21.77 11.00
N LEU A 236 14.00 -20.48 10.66
CA LEU A 236 14.75 -20.01 9.49
C LEU A 236 15.75 -18.91 9.89
N GLY A 237 16.94 -18.93 9.27
CA GLY A 237 17.85 -17.79 9.28
C GLY A 237 17.46 -16.75 8.22
N PRO A 238 18.15 -15.57 8.20
CA PRO A 238 17.85 -14.49 7.27
C PRO A 238 17.86 -14.90 5.78
N GLU A 239 18.85 -15.69 5.38
CA GLU A 239 18.95 -16.21 4.00
C GLU A 239 17.83 -17.22 3.69
N GLY A 240 17.47 -18.08 4.65
CA GLY A 240 16.33 -18.98 4.54
C GLY A 240 15.03 -18.22 4.35
N LEU A 241 14.79 -17.17 5.14
CA LEU A 241 13.63 -16.31 5.01
C LEU A 241 13.55 -15.64 3.62
N ALA A 242 14.68 -15.17 3.08
CA ALA A 242 14.72 -14.57 1.74
C ALA A 242 14.36 -15.61 0.66
N ARG A 243 14.91 -16.84 0.75
CA ARG A 243 14.57 -17.93 -0.18
C ARG A 243 13.09 -18.33 -0.10
N PHE A 244 12.50 -18.37 1.10
CA PHE A 244 11.07 -18.65 1.25
C PHE A 244 10.20 -17.59 0.59
N LYS A 245 10.50 -16.29 0.77
CA LYS A 245 9.80 -15.20 0.08
C LYS A 245 9.86 -15.35 -1.43
N GLN A 246 11.02 -15.71 -1.97
CA GLN A 246 11.19 -15.94 -3.39
C GLN A 246 10.34 -17.13 -3.86
N ARG A 247 10.37 -18.27 -3.16
CA ARG A 247 9.57 -19.47 -3.51
C ARG A 247 8.07 -19.20 -3.45
N ILE A 248 7.61 -18.41 -2.46
CA ILE A 248 6.20 -18.00 -2.41
C ILE A 248 5.84 -17.16 -3.65
N ALA A 249 6.70 -16.23 -4.08
CA ALA A 249 6.44 -15.42 -5.26
C ALA A 249 6.41 -16.28 -6.55
N GLU A 250 7.31 -17.25 -6.68
CA GLU A 250 7.32 -18.20 -7.80
C GLU A 250 6.05 -19.06 -7.80
N PHE A 251 5.63 -19.57 -6.65
CA PHE A 251 4.41 -20.36 -6.53
C PHE A 251 3.15 -19.52 -6.81
N GLN A 252 3.11 -18.25 -6.39
CA GLN A 252 2.03 -17.34 -6.77
C GLN A 252 1.91 -17.19 -8.28
N GLN A 253 3.04 -17.09 -9.00
CA GLN A 253 3.04 -17.02 -10.46
C GLN A 253 2.55 -18.32 -11.09
N GLU A 254 2.97 -19.47 -10.60
CA GLU A 254 2.48 -20.79 -11.05
C GLU A 254 0.95 -20.90 -10.90
N LEU A 255 0.37 -20.42 -9.79
CA LEU A 255 -1.08 -20.43 -9.59
C LEU A 255 -1.82 -19.47 -10.54
N ILE A 256 -1.23 -18.30 -10.84
CA ILE A 256 -1.76 -17.38 -11.83
C ILE A 256 -1.81 -18.04 -13.21
N ASP A 257 -0.69 -18.63 -13.63
CA ASP A 257 -0.58 -19.32 -14.92
C ASP A 257 -1.59 -20.49 -15.03
N LEU A 258 -1.80 -21.25 -13.95
CA LEU A 258 -2.84 -22.30 -13.90
C LEU A 258 -4.25 -21.71 -14.07
N ALA A 259 -4.55 -20.61 -13.37
CA ALA A 259 -5.85 -19.97 -13.43
C ALA A 259 -6.14 -19.35 -14.82
N GLU A 260 -5.12 -18.87 -15.52
CA GLU A 260 -5.26 -18.33 -16.89
C GLU A 260 -5.65 -19.43 -17.90
N HIS A 261 -5.19 -20.66 -17.68
CA HIS A 261 -5.48 -21.81 -18.55
C HIS A 261 -6.71 -22.62 -18.11
N GLU A 262 -7.42 -22.20 -17.04
CA GLU A 262 -8.62 -22.88 -16.56
C GLU A 262 -9.76 -22.76 -17.58
N ALA A 263 -10.28 -23.89 -18.02
CA ALA A 263 -11.35 -23.94 -19.01
C ALA A 263 -12.76 -23.74 -18.39
N GLU A 264 -12.97 -24.26 -17.16
CA GLU A 264 -14.26 -24.24 -16.48
C GLU A 264 -14.27 -23.20 -15.33
N ARG A 265 -14.39 -21.93 -15.66
CA ARG A 265 -14.44 -20.83 -14.68
C ARG A 265 -15.83 -20.68 -14.09
N SER A 266 -16.06 -21.25 -12.91
CA SER A 266 -17.39 -21.28 -12.27
C SER A 266 -17.45 -20.60 -10.91
N GLN A 267 -16.30 -20.31 -10.27
CA GLN A 267 -16.25 -19.78 -8.91
C GLN A 267 -15.03 -18.85 -8.72
N ALA A 268 -15.23 -17.73 -8.04
CA ALA A 268 -14.11 -16.92 -7.54
C ALA A 268 -13.62 -17.52 -6.22
N VAL A 269 -12.31 -17.77 -6.13
CA VAL A 269 -11.64 -18.31 -4.94
C VAL A 269 -10.57 -17.33 -4.44
N GLN A 270 -10.34 -17.31 -3.14
CA GLN A 270 -9.28 -16.52 -2.53
C GLN A 270 -8.18 -17.44 -2.01
N VAL A 271 -6.93 -17.18 -2.40
CA VAL A 271 -5.74 -17.80 -1.83
C VAL A 271 -4.96 -16.74 -1.05
N ASN A 272 -4.67 -17.01 0.22
CA ASN A 272 -3.91 -16.12 1.08
C ASN A 272 -2.51 -16.70 1.36
N PHE A 273 -1.50 -15.85 1.32
CA PHE A 273 -0.13 -16.21 1.66
C PHE A 273 0.35 -15.34 2.82
N GLN A 274 0.70 -15.95 3.95
CA GLN A 274 1.20 -15.25 5.12
C GLN A 274 2.54 -15.86 5.56
N LEU A 275 3.57 -15.02 5.64
CA LEU A 275 4.88 -15.38 6.19
C LEU A 275 5.30 -14.29 7.18
N PHE A 276 5.30 -14.61 8.46
CA PHE A 276 5.62 -13.67 9.53
C PHE A 276 6.38 -14.35 10.67
N PRO A 277 7.20 -13.61 11.44
CA PRO A 277 7.94 -14.17 12.56
C PRO A 277 7.03 -14.43 13.76
N LEU A 278 7.24 -15.57 14.44
CA LEU A 278 6.62 -15.91 15.71
C LEU A 278 7.57 -15.67 16.89
N SER A 279 8.84 -15.33 16.62
CA SER A 279 9.85 -15.04 17.66
C SER A 279 10.78 -13.92 17.23
N ASN A 280 11.50 -13.36 18.16
CA ASN A 280 12.66 -12.53 17.87
C ASN A 280 13.80 -13.38 17.28
N VAL A 281 14.72 -12.73 16.57
CA VAL A 281 15.93 -13.39 16.06
C VAL A 281 16.79 -13.80 17.26
N ILE A 282 17.15 -15.09 17.32
CA ILE A 282 18.09 -15.64 18.32
C ILE A 282 19.45 -15.69 17.64
N GLY A 283 20.39 -14.85 18.08
CA GLY A 283 21.80 -14.87 17.64
C GLY A 283 22.74 -15.36 18.74
N PRO A 284 23.99 -15.72 18.43
CA PRO A 284 24.99 -15.94 19.46
C PRO A 284 25.09 -14.68 20.31
N LYS A 285 25.04 -14.83 21.63
CA LYS A 285 25.30 -13.71 22.57
C LYS A 285 26.66 -13.13 22.19
N GLU A 286 26.71 -11.84 21.80
CA GLU A 286 27.98 -11.12 21.76
C GLU A 286 28.67 -11.37 23.12
N LYS A 287 29.88 -11.96 23.08
CA LYS A 287 30.72 -11.99 24.28
C LYS A 287 30.94 -10.54 24.64
N ARG A 288 30.30 -10.08 25.72
CA ARG A 288 30.71 -8.86 26.40
C ARG A 288 32.12 -9.15 26.86
N ASP A 289 33.11 -8.56 26.20
CA ASP A 289 34.47 -8.53 26.68
C ASP A 289 34.42 -7.92 28.08
N ALA A 290 34.96 -8.72 29.03
CA ALA A 290 35.08 -8.36 30.43
C ALA A 290 36.24 -7.37 30.65
#